data_0f98613bfb19b4e04e8b375e1f48ecac
#
_entry.id   0f98613bfb19b4e04e8b375e1f48ecac
#
_cell.length_a   1.000
_cell.length_b   1.000
_cell.length_c   1.000
_cell.angle_alpha   90.00
_cell.angle_beta   90.00
_cell.angle_gamma   90.00
#
_symmetry.space_group_name_H-M   'P 1'
#
loop_
_entity.id
_entity.type
_entity.pdbx_description
1 polymer ?
#
loop_
_entity_poly.entity_id
_entity_poly.type
_entity_poly.pdbx_seq_one_letter_code
_entity_poly.pdbx_strand_id
1 'polypeptide(L)'
;DRSVSRGLGDVYKRQAEKDAKHADEYYANAKAYDAKLAVLEEKINSIKSLTNGQNIIIFHEAYAYVADDFSMNACYLLDLDEERSVSAGEIKQVIGAIKDDGVSVILAEELYGKSMGDTVSRETDVHVIYIDPLNRGEYDKDSYLYGMEHNIELIKEAFTK
;
A
#
# COMPACT_ATOMS: atom_id res chain seq x y z
N ASP A 1 14.42 -9.06 -16.89
CA ASP A 1 13.09 -9.63 -16.92
C ASP A 1 12.52 -9.59 -15.50
N ARG A 2 11.91 -8.47 -15.12
CA ARG A 2 11.05 -8.40 -13.95
C ARG A 2 9.70 -8.98 -14.36
N SER A 3 9.65 -10.27 -14.64
CA SER A 3 8.39 -10.98 -14.48
C SER A 3 8.11 -10.94 -12.98
N VAL A 4 7.33 -9.95 -12.57
CA VAL A 4 6.83 -9.82 -11.22
C VAL A 4 6.23 -11.18 -10.89
N SER A 5 6.92 -11.92 -10.03
CA SER A 5 6.32 -13.09 -9.41
C SER A 5 5.11 -12.52 -8.68
N ARG A 6 3.94 -12.65 -9.28
CA ARG A 6 2.67 -12.28 -8.64
C ARG A 6 2.34 -13.31 -7.55
N GLY A 7 3.37 -13.70 -6.80
CA GLY A 7 3.40 -14.51 -5.59
C GLY A 7 2.87 -15.93 -5.72
N LEU A 8 1.90 -16.15 -6.58
CA LEU A 8 1.24 -17.44 -6.83
C LEU A 8 1.64 -18.06 -8.19
N GLY A 9 2.57 -17.44 -8.92
CA GLY A 9 2.95 -17.83 -10.26
C GLY A 9 3.36 -19.29 -10.42
N ASP A 10 3.79 -19.94 -9.35
CA ASP A 10 4.17 -21.34 -9.38
C ASP A 10 3.21 -22.29 -8.66
N VAL A 11 2.34 -21.77 -7.78
CA VAL A 11 1.42 -22.62 -7.00
C VAL A 11 0.42 -23.31 -7.92
N TYR A 12 -0.26 -22.59 -8.80
CA TYR A 12 -1.25 -23.19 -9.71
C TYR A 12 -0.61 -24.18 -10.70
N LYS A 13 0.64 -23.95 -11.13
CA LYS A 13 1.38 -24.87 -11.97
C LYS A 13 1.66 -26.18 -11.22
N ARG A 14 2.10 -26.07 -9.95
CA ARG A 14 2.30 -27.25 -9.10
C ARG A 14 0.99 -27.97 -8.79
N GLN A 15 -0.11 -27.26 -8.62
CA GLN A 15 -1.44 -27.85 -8.49
C GLN A 15 -1.80 -28.65 -9.75
N ALA A 16 -1.63 -28.05 -10.95
CA ALA A 16 -1.88 -28.72 -12.23
C ALA A 16 -1.01 -29.97 -12.44
N GLU A 17 0.27 -29.93 -12.03
CA GLU A 17 1.18 -31.10 -12.08
C GLU A 17 0.72 -32.25 -11.15
N LYS A 18 0.19 -31.90 -9.95
CA LYS A 18 -0.21 -32.90 -8.95
C LYS A 18 -1.61 -33.43 -9.15
N ASP A 19 -2.48 -32.63 -9.75
CA ASP A 19 -3.87 -32.95 -10.06
C ASP A 19 -4.16 -32.68 -11.53
N ALA A 20 -3.56 -33.51 -12.38
CA ALA A 20 -3.66 -33.37 -13.85
C ALA A 20 -5.10 -33.43 -14.37
N LYS A 21 -6.02 -34.04 -13.62
CA LYS A 21 -7.44 -34.10 -14.00
C LYS A 21 -8.10 -32.72 -14.04
N HIS A 22 -7.66 -31.80 -13.15
CA HIS A 22 -8.21 -30.45 -13.02
C HIS A 22 -7.20 -29.36 -13.47
N ALA A 23 -6.15 -29.75 -14.21
CA ALA A 23 -5.09 -28.84 -14.64
C ALA A 23 -5.63 -27.62 -15.38
N ASP A 24 -6.57 -27.81 -16.30
CA ASP A 24 -7.16 -26.71 -17.08
C ASP A 24 -7.95 -25.71 -16.20
N GLU A 25 -8.58 -26.19 -15.12
CA GLU A 25 -9.29 -25.32 -14.16
C GLU A 25 -8.29 -24.46 -13.36
N TYR A 26 -7.16 -25.03 -12.92
CA TYR A 26 -6.11 -24.25 -12.23
C TYR A 26 -5.54 -23.15 -13.12
N TYR A 27 -5.25 -23.46 -14.39
CA TYR A 27 -4.78 -22.47 -15.36
C TYR A 27 -5.83 -21.40 -15.66
N ALA A 28 -7.10 -21.79 -15.84
CA ALA A 28 -8.19 -20.86 -16.10
C ALA A 28 -8.42 -19.90 -14.94
N ASN A 29 -8.43 -20.41 -13.70
CA ASN A 29 -8.62 -19.60 -12.50
C ASN A 29 -7.46 -18.61 -12.29
N ALA A 30 -6.21 -19.05 -12.46
CA ALA A 30 -5.06 -18.19 -12.38
C ALA A 30 -5.10 -17.06 -13.41
N LYS A 31 -5.43 -17.39 -14.66
CA LYS A 31 -5.57 -16.41 -15.74
C LYS A 31 -6.70 -15.40 -15.47
N ALA A 32 -7.83 -15.87 -14.94
CA ALA A 32 -8.95 -14.99 -14.61
C ALA A 32 -8.62 -14.02 -13.48
N TYR A 33 -7.87 -14.47 -12.47
CA TYR A 33 -7.43 -13.62 -11.38
C TYR A 33 -6.34 -12.62 -11.82
N ASP A 34 -5.41 -13.07 -12.66
CA ASP A 34 -4.37 -12.22 -13.26
C ASP A 34 -4.97 -11.06 -14.08
N ALA A 35 -6.05 -11.33 -14.82
CA ALA A 35 -6.77 -10.27 -15.52
C ALA A 35 -7.37 -9.21 -14.58
N LYS A 36 -7.85 -9.61 -13.38
CA LYS A 36 -8.34 -8.67 -12.37
C LYS A 36 -7.20 -7.83 -11.77
N LEU A 37 -6.04 -8.45 -11.52
CA LEU A 37 -4.85 -7.73 -11.05
C LEU A 37 -4.36 -6.71 -12.09
N ALA A 38 -4.42 -7.05 -13.38
CA ALA A 38 -4.09 -6.11 -14.45
C ALA A 38 -4.99 -4.86 -14.43
N VAL A 39 -6.28 -5.00 -14.10
CA VAL A 39 -7.19 -3.85 -13.94
C VAL A 39 -6.77 -2.97 -12.76
N LEU A 40 -6.32 -3.55 -11.64
CA LEU A 40 -5.79 -2.76 -10.53
C LEU A 40 -4.51 -2.02 -10.92
N GLU A 41 -3.61 -2.66 -11.64
CA GLU A 41 -2.39 -2.03 -12.16
C GLU A 41 -2.71 -0.84 -13.08
N GLU A 42 -3.71 -0.97 -13.95
CA GLU A 42 -4.18 0.16 -14.78
C GLU A 42 -4.75 1.31 -13.92
N LYS A 43 -5.50 1.02 -12.85
CA LYS A 43 -6.00 2.03 -11.92
C LYS A 43 -4.84 2.76 -11.22
N ILE A 44 -3.84 2.05 -10.71
CA ILE A 44 -2.63 2.63 -10.13
C ILE A 44 -1.95 3.55 -11.15
N ASN A 45 -1.72 3.05 -12.36
CA ASN A 45 -1.07 3.82 -13.42
C ASN A 45 -1.84 5.09 -13.80
N SER A 46 -3.18 5.05 -13.72
CA SER A 46 -4.02 6.20 -14.06
C SER A 46 -3.86 7.39 -13.13
N ILE A 47 -3.43 7.16 -11.88
CA ILE A 47 -3.23 8.22 -10.89
C ILE A 47 -1.76 8.60 -10.66
N LYS A 48 -0.83 7.94 -11.35
CA LYS A 48 0.62 8.25 -11.24
C LYS A 48 0.96 9.70 -11.59
N SER A 49 0.18 10.35 -12.43
CA SER A 49 0.36 11.79 -12.70
C SER A 49 0.16 12.69 -11.47
N LEU A 50 -0.59 12.22 -10.46
CA LEU A 50 -0.82 12.94 -9.21
C LEU A 50 0.26 12.64 -8.17
N THR A 51 0.80 11.42 -8.17
CA THR A 51 1.65 10.88 -7.11
C THR A 51 3.13 10.88 -7.46
N ASN A 52 3.49 10.92 -8.74
CA ASN A 52 4.86 10.80 -9.21
C ASN A 52 5.80 11.87 -8.62
N GLY A 53 6.82 11.41 -7.91
CA GLY A 53 7.82 12.26 -7.28
C GLY A 53 7.32 13.01 -6.03
N GLN A 54 6.10 12.78 -5.57
CA GLN A 54 5.60 13.38 -4.33
C GLN A 54 6.34 12.79 -3.13
N ASN A 55 6.79 13.67 -2.24
CA ASN A 55 7.41 13.27 -0.99
C ASN A 55 6.33 12.85 0.01
N ILE A 56 6.50 11.68 0.58
CA ILE A 56 5.61 11.12 1.60
C ILE A 56 6.41 10.62 2.80
N ILE A 57 5.74 10.52 3.94
CA ILE A 57 6.22 9.78 5.11
C ILE A 57 5.42 8.48 5.20
N ILE A 58 6.09 7.40 5.59
CA ILE A 58 5.45 6.12 5.85
C ILE A 58 5.64 5.71 7.31
N PHE A 59 4.59 5.17 7.93
CA PHE A 59 4.62 4.71 9.31
C PHE A 59 4.85 3.21 9.45
N HIS A 60 5.11 2.52 8.36
CA HIS A 60 5.50 1.11 8.34
C HIS A 60 6.30 0.81 7.07
N GLU A 61 7.34 -0.02 7.18
CA GLU A 61 8.21 -0.34 6.05
C GLU A 61 7.48 -1.03 4.87
N ALA A 62 6.40 -1.78 5.14
CA ALA A 62 5.59 -2.42 4.10
C ALA A 62 5.05 -1.41 3.07
N TYR A 63 4.84 -0.15 3.46
CA TYR A 63 4.37 0.90 2.56
C TYR A 63 5.43 1.41 1.58
N ALA A 64 6.69 0.96 1.71
CA ALA A 64 7.71 1.24 0.70
C ALA A 64 7.35 0.63 -0.67
N TYR A 65 6.69 -0.54 -0.69
CA TYR A 65 6.17 -1.14 -1.92
C TYR A 65 5.03 -0.30 -2.53
N VAL A 66 4.16 0.24 -1.68
CA VAL A 66 3.11 1.15 -2.13
C VAL A 66 3.72 2.42 -2.71
N ALA A 67 4.71 3.01 -2.04
CA ALA A 67 5.42 4.18 -2.56
C ALA A 67 6.03 3.92 -3.95
N ASP A 68 6.67 2.75 -4.14
CA ASP A 68 7.27 2.36 -5.43
C ASP A 68 6.19 2.20 -6.52
N ASP A 69 5.11 1.47 -6.23
CA ASP A 69 4.01 1.23 -7.16
C ASP A 69 3.36 2.53 -7.66
N PHE A 70 3.19 3.51 -6.76
CA PHE A 70 2.62 4.82 -7.08
C PHE A 70 3.65 5.87 -7.48
N SER A 71 4.93 5.49 -7.60
CA SER A 71 6.05 6.38 -7.96
C SER A 71 6.22 7.57 -7.00
N MET A 72 5.91 7.38 -5.71
CA MET A 72 6.12 8.34 -4.64
C MET A 72 7.53 8.19 -4.05
N ASN A 73 8.01 9.25 -3.40
CA ASN A 73 9.29 9.26 -2.70
C ASN A 73 9.05 9.16 -1.18
N ALA A 74 9.28 7.99 -0.59
CA ALA A 74 9.24 7.81 0.85
C ALA A 74 10.50 8.42 1.50
N CYS A 75 10.43 9.71 1.87
CA CYS A 75 11.58 10.46 2.39
C CYS A 75 11.86 10.20 3.88
N TYR A 76 10.88 9.71 4.64
CA TYR A 76 11.04 9.38 6.05
C TYR A 76 10.20 8.15 6.42
N LEU A 77 10.79 7.25 7.23
CA LEU A 77 10.13 6.09 7.81
C LEU A 77 10.07 6.26 9.34
N LEU A 78 8.86 6.24 9.91
CA LEU A 78 8.64 6.05 11.33
C LEU A 78 8.08 4.64 11.53
N ASP A 79 8.92 3.70 11.95
CA ASP A 79 8.55 2.29 12.05
C ASP A 79 7.61 2.05 13.25
N LEU A 80 6.31 1.90 12.94
CA LEU A 80 5.23 1.66 13.90
C LEU A 80 4.57 0.31 13.58
N ASP A 81 5.29 -0.77 13.81
CA ASP A 81 4.82 -2.15 13.60
C ASP A 81 4.25 -2.81 14.86
N GLU A 82 4.44 -2.19 16.03
CA GLU A 82 4.01 -2.69 17.34
C GLU A 82 3.36 -1.58 18.17
N GLU A 83 2.58 -1.97 19.19
CA GLU A 83 2.10 -1.05 20.22
C GLU A 83 3.28 -0.53 21.06
N ARG A 84 3.82 0.61 20.64
CA ARG A 84 4.84 1.33 21.39
C ARG A 84 4.48 2.80 21.54
N SER A 85 5.00 3.41 22.61
CA SER A 85 4.87 4.85 22.77
C SER A 85 5.82 5.57 21.83
N VAL A 86 5.30 6.53 21.09
CA VAL A 86 6.11 7.44 20.28
C VAL A 86 6.69 8.54 21.18
N SER A 87 7.99 8.75 21.12
CA SER A 87 8.67 9.77 21.91
C SER A 87 8.44 11.18 21.34
N ALA A 88 8.56 12.20 22.20
CA ALA A 88 8.51 13.60 21.77
C ALA A 88 9.62 13.93 20.75
N GLY A 89 10.75 13.24 20.80
CA GLY A 89 11.84 13.36 19.83
C GLY A 89 11.43 12.88 18.44
N GLU A 90 10.76 11.72 18.34
CA GLU A 90 10.27 11.19 17.08
C GLU A 90 9.17 12.09 16.48
N ILE A 91 8.24 12.60 17.30
CA ILE A 91 7.25 13.58 16.86
C ILE A 91 7.92 14.79 16.22
N LYS A 92 8.96 15.33 16.89
CA LYS A 92 9.71 16.47 16.37
C LYS A 92 10.43 16.16 15.05
N GLN A 93 10.98 14.96 14.91
CA GLN A 93 11.65 14.52 13.68
C GLN A 93 10.65 14.41 12.51
N VAL A 94 9.47 13.82 12.74
CA VAL A 94 8.42 13.73 11.73
C VAL A 94 7.95 15.12 11.30
N ILE A 95 7.69 16.03 12.27
CA ILE A 95 7.30 17.41 11.97
C ILE A 95 8.40 18.14 11.19
N GLY A 96 9.68 17.88 11.54
CA GLY A 96 10.83 18.41 10.81
C GLY A 96 10.83 17.93 9.36
N ALA A 97 10.74 16.62 9.13
CA ALA A 97 10.70 16.04 7.78
C ALA A 97 9.52 16.57 6.95
N ILE A 98 8.33 16.75 7.56
CA ILE A 98 7.19 17.36 6.86
C ILE A 98 7.54 18.75 6.31
N LYS A 99 8.20 19.58 7.10
CA LYS A 99 8.53 20.97 6.74
C LYS A 99 9.71 21.05 5.77
N ASP A 100 10.75 20.25 6.02
CA ASP A 100 12.02 20.32 5.29
C ASP A 100 11.89 19.69 3.90
N ASP A 101 11.12 18.61 3.78
CA ASP A 101 10.93 17.85 2.54
C ASP A 101 9.62 18.20 1.82
N GLY A 102 8.78 19.08 2.39
CA GLY A 102 7.52 19.51 1.78
C GLY A 102 6.50 18.37 1.68
N VAL A 103 6.43 17.51 2.69
CA VAL A 103 5.52 16.37 2.71
C VAL A 103 4.08 16.83 2.91
N SER A 104 3.19 16.41 2.03
CA SER A 104 1.75 16.69 2.11
C SER A 104 0.92 15.49 2.59
N VAL A 105 1.43 14.27 2.43
CA VAL A 105 0.71 13.03 2.75
C VAL A 105 1.58 12.08 3.57
N ILE A 106 0.96 11.46 4.58
CA ILE A 106 1.54 10.36 5.37
C ILE A 106 0.70 9.11 5.14
N LEU A 107 1.35 7.97 4.85
CA LEU A 107 0.70 6.66 4.83
C LEU A 107 0.88 5.97 6.18
N ALA A 108 -0.22 5.62 6.81
CA ALA A 108 -0.25 4.98 8.12
C ALA A 108 -1.19 3.77 8.12
N GLU A 109 -1.00 2.85 9.06
CA GLU A 109 -1.98 1.83 9.44
C GLU A 109 -2.82 2.37 10.59
N GLU A 110 -4.15 2.16 10.54
CA GLU A 110 -5.04 2.68 11.58
C GLU A 110 -4.72 2.09 12.97
N LEU A 111 -4.38 0.80 13.01
CA LEU A 111 -4.17 0.08 14.27
C LEU A 111 -3.01 0.65 15.09
N TYR A 112 -1.87 0.93 14.47
CA TYR A 112 -0.65 1.38 15.17
C TYR A 112 -0.31 2.85 14.92
N GLY A 113 -0.73 3.40 13.78
CA GLY A 113 -0.35 4.75 13.34
C GLY A 113 -1.30 5.85 13.78
N LYS A 114 -2.54 5.53 14.24
CA LYS A 114 -3.59 6.53 14.47
C LYS A 114 -3.22 7.58 15.50
N SER A 115 -2.68 7.20 16.66
CA SER A 115 -2.33 8.14 17.73
C SER A 115 -1.27 9.15 17.28
N MET A 116 -0.28 8.67 16.52
CA MET A 116 0.77 9.53 15.96
C MET A 116 0.22 10.40 14.83
N GLY A 117 -0.59 9.82 13.94
CA GLY A 117 -1.23 10.54 12.85
C GLY A 117 -2.09 11.70 13.36
N ASP A 118 -2.93 11.47 14.37
CA ASP A 118 -3.75 12.49 15.01
C ASP A 118 -2.90 13.59 15.66
N THR A 119 -1.74 13.25 16.21
CA THR A 119 -0.82 14.22 16.80
C THR A 119 -0.18 15.12 15.73
N VAL A 120 0.32 14.51 14.66
CA VAL A 120 1.00 15.24 13.58
C VAL A 120 0.02 16.11 12.80
N SER A 121 -1.20 15.62 12.53
CA SER A 121 -2.25 16.40 11.84
C SER A 121 -2.72 17.64 12.61
N ARG A 122 -2.58 17.65 13.95
CA ARG A 122 -2.89 18.84 14.76
C ARG A 122 -1.79 19.89 14.74
N GLU A 123 -0.57 19.48 14.52
CA GLU A 123 0.62 20.35 14.55
C GLU A 123 1.08 20.80 13.15
N THR A 124 0.48 20.24 12.11
CA THR A 124 0.88 20.50 10.71
C THR A 124 -0.35 20.42 9.80
N ASP A 125 -0.21 20.88 8.55
CA ASP A 125 -1.25 20.75 7.52
C ASP A 125 -1.15 19.43 6.73
N VAL A 126 -0.36 18.45 7.21
CA VAL A 126 -0.19 17.16 6.55
C VAL A 126 -1.45 16.33 6.59
N HIS A 127 -1.75 15.67 5.49
CA HIS A 127 -2.87 14.76 5.39
C HIS A 127 -2.43 13.31 5.71
N VAL A 128 -2.88 12.78 6.83
CA VAL A 128 -2.62 11.38 7.20
C VAL A 128 -3.74 10.51 6.65
N ILE A 129 -3.40 9.56 5.78
CA ILE A 129 -4.33 8.55 5.27
C ILE A 129 -4.01 7.18 5.87
N TYR A 130 -5.07 6.47 6.23
CA TYR A 130 -4.96 5.14 6.81
C TYR A 130 -5.29 4.12 5.73
N ILE A 131 -4.26 3.47 5.20
CA ILE A 131 -4.39 2.43 4.18
C ILE A 131 -4.25 1.04 4.80
N ASP A 132 -5.00 0.08 4.26
CA ASP A 132 -4.96 -1.29 4.72
C ASP A 132 -3.69 -1.98 4.18
N PRO A 133 -2.82 -2.58 5.02
CA PRO A 133 -1.66 -3.34 4.57
C PRO A 133 -2.03 -4.67 3.88
N LEU A 134 -3.32 -5.04 3.87
CA LEU A 134 -3.88 -6.24 3.20
C LEU A 134 -3.29 -7.57 3.71
N ASN A 135 -2.78 -7.57 4.94
CA ASN A 135 -2.30 -8.77 5.62
C ASN A 135 -3.43 -9.53 6.35
N ARG A 136 -4.63 -8.97 6.35
CA ARG A 136 -5.88 -9.52 6.88
C ARG A 136 -6.97 -9.30 5.85
N GLY A 137 -8.07 -10.02 5.94
CA GLY A 137 -9.21 -9.85 5.03
C GLY A 137 -10.33 -10.82 5.34
N GLU A 138 -11.42 -10.67 4.63
CA GLU A 138 -12.53 -11.59 4.69
C GLU A 138 -12.20 -12.90 3.94
N TYR A 139 -12.86 -13.98 4.29
CA TYR A 139 -12.73 -15.25 3.59
C TYR A 139 -13.49 -15.21 2.24
N ASP A 140 -13.00 -14.32 1.37
CA ASP A 140 -13.53 -14.10 0.02
C ASP A 140 -12.37 -13.99 -0.98
N LYS A 141 -12.54 -14.61 -2.14
CA LYS A 141 -11.51 -14.66 -3.19
C LYS A 141 -11.15 -13.29 -3.78
N ASP A 142 -12.04 -12.31 -3.66
CA ASP A 142 -11.87 -10.97 -4.19
C ASP A 142 -11.52 -9.94 -3.08
N SER A 143 -11.38 -10.38 -1.81
CA SER A 143 -11.06 -9.52 -0.65
C SER A 143 -9.83 -8.62 -0.89
N TYR A 144 -8.75 -9.17 -1.42
CA TYR A 144 -7.56 -8.40 -1.78
C TYR A 144 -7.86 -7.32 -2.83
N LEU A 145 -8.65 -7.65 -3.85
CA LEU A 145 -8.99 -6.72 -4.92
C LEU A 145 -9.77 -5.51 -4.39
N TYR A 146 -10.76 -5.75 -3.52
CA TYR A 146 -11.55 -4.69 -2.89
C TYR A 146 -10.70 -3.81 -1.97
N GLY A 147 -9.82 -4.41 -1.18
CA GLY A 147 -8.91 -3.66 -0.32
C GLY A 147 -7.94 -2.79 -1.10
N MET A 148 -7.36 -3.32 -2.20
CA MET A 148 -6.52 -2.53 -3.09
C MET A 148 -7.27 -1.40 -3.77
N GLU A 149 -8.49 -1.64 -4.26
CA GLU A 149 -9.33 -0.58 -4.83
C GLU A 149 -9.58 0.54 -3.83
N HIS A 150 -9.90 0.19 -2.58
CA HIS A 150 -10.10 1.16 -1.52
C HIS A 150 -8.83 1.98 -1.25
N ASN A 151 -7.67 1.32 -1.12
CA ASN A 151 -6.39 1.99 -0.95
C ASN A 151 -6.06 2.96 -2.10
N ILE A 152 -6.32 2.55 -3.35
CA ILE A 152 -6.13 3.39 -4.54
C ILE A 152 -6.98 4.66 -4.46
N GLU A 153 -8.25 4.55 -4.07
CA GLU A 153 -9.13 5.72 -3.96
C GLU A 153 -8.69 6.65 -2.81
N LEU A 154 -8.27 6.12 -1.65
CA LEU A 154 -7.73 6.93 -0.55
C LEU A 154 -6.48 7.73 -0.99
N ILE A 155 -5.55 7.08 -1.69
CA ILE A 155 -4.35 7.74 -2.22
C ILE A 155 -4.73 8.82 -3.23
N LYS A 156 -5.62 8.51 -4.17
CA LYS A 156 -6.08 9.46 -5.18
C LYS A 156 -6.73 10.71 -4.53
N GLU A 157 -7.62 10.51 -3.56
CA GLU A 157 -8.26 11.61 -2.85
C GLU A 157 -7.25 12.49 -2.11
N ALA A 158 -6.23 11.89 -1.50
CA ALA A 158 -5.21 12.61 -0.75
C ALA A 158 -4.39 13.58 -1.61
N PHE A 159 -4.14 13.22 -2.87
CA PHE A 159 -3.37 14.05 -3.80
C PHE A 159 -4.23 14.88 -4.76
N THR A 160 -5.56 14.84 -4.65
CA THR A 160 -6.46 15.64 -5.49
C THR A 160 -6.89 16.96 -4.79
N LYS A 161 -6.72 17.06 -3.49
CA LYS A 161 -7.00 18.24 -2.67
C LYS A 161 -5.83 19.20 -2.71
#